data_2615db6479b123f86513c664432881e2
#
_entry.id   2615db6479b123f86513c664432881e2
#
_cell.length_a   1.000
_cell.length_b   1.000
_cell.length_c   1.000
_cell.angle_alpha   90.00
_cell.angle_beta   90.00
_cell.angle_gamma   90.00
#
_symmetry.space_group_name_H-M   'P 1'
#
loop_
_entity.id
_entity.type
_entity.pdbx_description
1 polymer ?
#
loop_
_entity_poly.entity_id
_entity_poly.type
_entity_poly.pdbx_seq_one_letter_code
_entity_poly.pdbx_strand_id
1 'polypeptide(L)'
;MCAEYALIVELSQFSEPVIVCERLDLHHISASDVVTLYEDPENLSIYNKGDFTNPYRVLIDGHSPLRWRVPQVKANLEVNKWFVRWMVLRETRAIVGSLSFHGAPDENGMLEIGLGVHENFWRQGFGYEALKGMWLWAASQSGVLKFRYTVDPNNDASVGLIHK
;
A
#
# COMPACT_ATOMS: atom_id res chain seq x y z
N MET A 1 23.52 -32.56 -23.79
CA MET A 1 22.18 -32.13 -23.40
C MET A 1 22.32 -31.09 -22.28
N CYS A 2 22.03 -29.83 -22.57
CA CYS A 2 21.93 -28.82 -21.53
C CYS A 2 20.55 -28.93 -20.91
N ALA A 3 20.47 -29.24 -19.61
CA ALA A 3 19.22 -29.15 -18.89
C ALA A 3 18.89 -27.67 -18.74
N GLU A 4 17.81 -27.22 -19.37
CA GLU A 4 17.30 -25.86 -19.22
C GLU A 4 16.54 -25.81 -17.89
N TYR A 5 17.15 -25.19 -16.87
CA TYR A 5 16.48 -24.92 -15.61
C TYR A 5 15.75 -23.58 -15.76
N ALA A 6 14.45 -23.64 -15.99
CA ALA A 6 13.60 -22.45 -15.94
C ALA A 6 13.27 -22.16 -14.46
N LEU A 7 13.75 -21.03 -13.94
CA LEU A 7 13.28 -20.50 -12.67
C LEU A 7 11.93 -19.84 -12.90
N ILE A 8 10.84 -20.53 -12.57
CA ILE A 8 9.50 -19.95 -12.56
C ILE A 8 9.34 -19.22 -11.23
N VAL A 9 9.45 -17.89 -11.27
CA VAL A 9 9.17 -17.06 -10.11
C VAL A 9 7.71 -16.62 -10.18
N GLU A 10 6.89 -17.13 -9.27
CA GLU A 10 5.51 -16.68 -9.16
C GLU A 10 5.46 -15.29 -8.52
N LEU A 11 4.79 -14.34 -9.16
CA LEU A 11 4.64 -12.95 -8.68
C LEU A 11 3.91 -12.89 -7.32
N SER A 12 3.14 -13.90 -6.97
CA SER A 12 2.50 -14.05 -5.66
C SER A 12 3.51 -14.20 -4.49
N GLN A 13 4.74 -14.60 -4.78
CA GLN A 13 5.81 -14.74 -3.77
C GLN A 13 6.37 -13.39 -3.28
N PHE A 14 6.05 -12.29 -3.97
CA PHE A 14 6.45 -10.94 -3.58
C PHE A 14 5.39 -10.20 -2.76
N SER A 15 4.65 -10.92 -1.93
CA SER A 15 3.71 -10.32 -0.98
C SER A 15 4.33 -10.20 0.39
N GLU A 16 4.31 -9.00 0.95
CA GLU A 16 4.79 -8.73 2.31
C GLU A 16 3.75 -9.17 3.36
N PRO A 17 4.18 -9.53 4.58
CA PRO A 17 3.27 -9.84 5.67
C PRO A 17 2.28 -8.72 5.98
N VAL A 18 1.11 -9.09 6.49
CA VAL A 18 0.11 -8.13 6.97
C VAL A 18 0.67 -7.37 8.17
N ILE A 19 0.50 -6.04 8.17
CA ILE A 19 0.80 -5.21 9.33
C ILE A 19 -0.48 -5.09 10.15
N VAL A 20 -0.46 -5.64 11.36
CA VAL A 20 -1.60 -5.63 12.28
C VAL A 20 -1.55 -4.37 13.12
N CYS A 21 -2.55 -3.50 12.98
CA CYS A 21 -2.75 -2.31 13.82
C CYS A 21 -3.85 -2.58 14.87
N GLU A 22 -4.31 -1.54 15.55
CA GLU A 22 -5.36 -1.68 16.58
C GLU A 22 -6.71 -2.09 15.98
N ARG A 23 -7.17 -1.38 14.95
CA ARG A 23 -8.46 -1.59 14.28
C ARG A 23 -8.34 -1.99 12.82
N LEU A 24 -7.16 -1.73 12.23
CA LEU A 24 -6.85 -1.98 10.82
C LEU A 24 -5.87 -3.13 10.66
N ASP A 25 -6.02 -3.85 9.57
CA ASP A 25 -4.98 -4.71 9.00
C ASP A 25 -4.51 -4.09 7.67
N LEU A 26 -3.19 -3.88 7.53
CA LEU A 26 -2.62 -3.31 6.32
C LEU A 26 -2.15 -4.45 5.41
N HIS A 27 -2.95 -4.76 4.41
CA HIS A 27 -2.69 -5.85 3.47
C HIS A 27 -1.87 -5.36 2.27
N HIS A 28 -0.68 -5.90 2.11
CA HIS A 28 0.17 -5.64 0.96
C HIS A 28 -0.48 -6.20 -0.32
N ILE A 29 -0.43 -5.41 -1.39
CA ILE A 29 -0.91 -5.84 -2.70
C ILE A 29 0.29 -6.39 -3.47
N SER A 30 0.18 -7.64 -3.93
CA SER A 30 1.25 -8.27 -4.72
C SER A 30 1.51 -7.52 -6.02
N ALA A 31 2.70 -7.70 -6.59
CA ALA A 31 3.07 -7.05 -7.85
C ALA A 31 2.08 -7.36 -8.98
N SER A 32 1.64 -8.61 -9.08
CA SER A 32 0.63 -9.02 -10.06
C SER A 32 -0.73 -8.37 -9.81
N ASP A 33 -1.16 -8.29 -8.55
CA ASP A 33 -2.45 -7.71 -8.19
C ASP A 33 -2.45 -6.17 -8.38
N VAL A 34 -1.31 -5.49 -8.14
CA VAL A 34 -1.16 -4.05 -8.45
C VAL A 34 -1.38 -3.79 -9.94
N VAL A 35 -0.78 -4.61 -10.80
CA VAL A 35 -0.96 -4.48 -12.26
C VAL A 35 -2.39 -4.80 -12.66
N THR A 36 -2.94 -5.91 -12.15
CA THR A 36 -4.33 -6.33 -12.45
C THR A 36 -5.34 -5.27 -11.99
N LEU A 37 -5.18 -4.72 -10.80
CA LEU A 37 -6.08 -3.68 -10.29
C LEU A 37 -6.07 -2.41 -11.15
N TYR A 38 -4.91 -2.10 -11.76
CA TYR A 38 -4.78 -0.95 -12.66
C TYR A 38 -5.38 -1.21 -14.04
N GLU A 39 -5.15 -2.41 -14.60
CA GLU A 39 -5.57 -2.78 -15.96
C GLU A 39 -7.02 -3.28 -16.03
N ASP A 40 -7.50 -3.95 -14.96
CA ASP A 40 -8.85 -4.51 -14.83
C ASP A 40 -9.40 -4.27 -13.41
N PRO A 41 -9.82 -3.02 -13.10
CA PRO A 41 -10.25 -2.65 -11.75
C PRO A 41 -11.47 -3.40 -11.22
N GLU A 42 -12.25 -4.02 -12.09
CA GLU A 42 -13.44 -4.79 -11.72
C GLU A 42 -13.15 -6.27 -11.44
N ASN A 43 -11.89 -6.67 -11.47
CA ASN A 43 -11.48 -8.05 -11.25
C ASN A 43 -11.60 -8.46 -9.77
N LEU A 44 -12.65 -9.18 -9.44
CA LEU A 44 -12.96 -9.59 -8.07
C LEU A 44 -11.95 -10.59 -7.49
N SER A 45 -11.17 -11.29 -8.32
CA SER A 45 -10.18 -12.28 -7.85
C SER A 45 -9.11 -11.67 -6.96
N ILE A 46 -8.84 -10.37 -7.09
CA ILE A 46 -7.86 -9.62 -6.28
C ILE A 46 -8.25 -9.64 -4.79
N TYR A 47 -9.55 -9.60 -4.49
CA TYR A 47 -10.08 -9.51 -3.12
C TYR A 47 -10.29 -10.86 -2.47
N ASN A 48 -10.47 -11.92 -3.25
CA ASN A 48 -10.81 -13.26 -2.74
C ASN A 48 -9.71 -13.87 -1.86
N LYS A 49 -8.45 -13.50 -2.10
CA LYS A 49 -7.30 -14.03 -1.34
C LYS A 49 -7.26 -13.55 0.11
N GLY A 50 -7.81 -12.37 0.38
CA GLY A 50 -7.74 -11.72 1.69
C GLY A 50 -9.00 -11.81 2.52
N ASP A 51 -10.07 -12.41 2.00
CA ASP A 51 -11.39 -12.46 2.65
C ASP A 51 -11.88 -11.07 3.08
N PHE A 52 -11.77 -10.10 2.17
CA PHE A 52 -12.24 -8.73 2.36
C PHE A 52 -12.92 -8.18 1.10
N THR A 53 -13.61 -7.08 1.25
CA THR A 53 -14.38 -6.43 0.18
C THR A 53 -13.92 -4.99 -0.03
N ASN A 54 -14.21 -4.44 -1.22
CA ASN A 54 -13.91 -3.04 -1.55
C ASN A 54 -15.19 -2.25 -1.89
N PRO A 55 -16.13 -2.08 -0.96
CA PRO A 55 -17.40 -1.40 -1.24
C PRO A 55 -17.23 0.09 -1.54
N TYR A 56 -16.12 0.68 -1.11
CA TYR A 56 -15.79 2.09 -1.30
C TYR A 56 -14.89 2.36 -2.51
N ARG A 57 -14.64 1.34 -3.33
CA ARG A 57 -13.88 1.43 -4.58
C ARG A 57 -12.50 2.11 -4.41
N VAL A 58 -11.85 1.85 -3.27
CA VAL A 58 -10.52 2.37 -2.95
C VAL A 58 -9.52 1.91 -4.02
N LEU A 59 -8.67 2.82 -4.51
CA LEU A 59 -7.72 2.65 -5.62
C LEU A 59 -8.37 2.51 -7.01
N ILE A 60 -9.68 2.40 -7.11
CA ILE A 60 -10.42 2.29 -8.37
C ILE A 60 -10.88 3.68 -8.81
N ASP A 61 -11.59 4.40 -7.93
CA ASP A 61 -12.10 5.73 -8.20
C ASP A 61 -11.17 6.82 -7.68
N GLY A 62 -11.19 7.98 -8.33
CA GLY A 62 -10.44 9.15 -7.92
C GLY A 62 -8.92 9.07 -8.19
N HIS A 63 -8.14 9.73 -7.33
CA HIS A 63 -6.69 9.80 -7.47
C HIS A 63 -6.02 8.56 -6.90
N SER A 64 -5.67 7.62 -7.77
CA SER A 64 -4.96 6.40 -7.39
C SER A 64 -3.45 6.53 -7.65
N PRO A 65 -2.59 6.06 -6.74
CA PRO A 65 -1.14 6.00 -6.96
C PRO A 65 -0.74 4.95 -8.01
N LEU A 66 -1.63 4.06 -8.41
CA LEU A 66 -1.33 2.92 -9.28
C LEU A 66 -0.69 3.32 -10.59
N ARG A 67 -1.11 4.43 -11.20
CA ARG A 67 -0.51 4.98 -12.44
C ARG A 67 1.00 5.24 -12.31
N TRP A 68 1.47 5.51 -11.09
CA TRP A 68 2.89 5.73 -10.80
C TRP A 68 3.60 4.45 -10.38
N ARG A 69 2.89 3.56 -9.67
CA ARG A 69 3.48 2.33 -9.12
C ARG A 69 3.61 1.23 -10.16
N VAL A 70 2.65 1.09 -11.06
CA VAL A 70 2.67 0.05 -12.09
C VAL A 70 3.92 0.10 -12.97
N PRO A 71 4.34 1.26 -13.53
CA PRO A 71 5.59 1.33 -14.28
C PRO A 71 6.83 0.96 -13.44
N GLN A 72 6.85 1.37 -12.17
CA GLN A 72 7.96 1.04 -11.26
C GLN A 72 8.04 -0.46 -10.98
N VAL A 73 6.90 -1.10 -10.73
CA VAL A 73 6.81 -2.55 -10.50
C VAL A 73 7.21 -3.33 -11.75
N LYS A 74 6.76 -2.90 -12.95
CA LYS A 74 7.15 -3.53 -14.21
C LYS A 74 8.65 -3.42 -14.50
N ALA A 75 9.29 -2.34 -14.05
CA ALA A 75 10.73 -2.14 -14.19
C ALA A 75 11.55 -2.95 -13.18
N ASN A 76 11.07 -3.10 -11.95
CA ASN A 76 11.74 -3.84 -10.88
C ASN A 76 10.71 -4.38 -9.87
N LEU A 77 10.51 -5.70 -9.87
CA LEU A 77 9.54 -6.37 -8.99
C LEU A 77 9.87 -6.21 -7.50
N GLU A 78 11.13 -6.12 -7.13
CA GLU A 78 11.56 -6.03 -5.72
C GLU A 78 11.11 -4.73 -5.06
N VAL A 79 10.91 -3.67 -5.84
CA VAL A 79 10.47 -2.38 -5.30
C VAL A 79 9.04 -2.44 -4.76
N ASN A 80 8.25 -3.43 -5.19
CA ASN A 80 6.85 -3.57 -4.79
C ASN A 80 6.66 -3.73 -3.28
N LYS A 81 7.64 -4.27 -2.56
CA LYS A 81 7.56 -4.39 -1.09
C LYS A 81 7.25 -3.06 -0.38
N TRP A 82 7.64 -1.93 -0.98
CA TRP A 82 7.43 -0.58 -0.45
C TRP A 82 6.08 0.02 -0.83
N PHE A 83 5.35 -0.64 -1.73
CA PHE A 83 4.21 -0.03 -2.37
C PHE A 83 2.90 -0.31 -1.63
N VAL A 84 1.86 -0.45 -2.36
CA VAL A 84 0.49 -0.26 -1.93
C VAL A 84 0.06 -1.30 -0.90
N ARG A 85 -0.54 -0.81 0.19
CA ARG A 85 -1.30 -1.62 1.12
C ARG A 85 -2.72 -1.09 1.24
N TRP A 86 -3.67 -2.00 1.27
CA TRP A 86 -5.04 -1.67 1.67
C TRP A 86 -5.14 -1.53 3.18
N MET A 87 -5.92 -0.54 3.62
CA MET A 87 -6.39 -0.42 4.99
C MET A 87 -7.70 -1.21 5.11
N VAL A 88 -7.64 -2.39 5.70
CA VAL A 88 -8.81 -3.25 5.90
C VAL A 88 -9.29 -3.06 7.32
N LEU A 89 -10.52 -2.57 7.49
CA LEU A 89 -11.15 -2.44 8.81
C LEU A 89 -11.49 -3.82 9.33
N ARG A 90 -10.90 -4.20 10.47
CA ARG A 90 -10.98 -5.57 10.99
C ARG A 90 -12.40 -5.98 11.32
N GLU A 91 -13.20 -5.07 11.84
CA GLU A 91 -14.58 -5.33 12.24
C GLU A 91 -15.49 -5.74 11.08
N THR A 92 -15.35 -5.09 9.93
CA THR A 92 -16.24 -5.27 8.77
C THR A 92 -15.60 -6.03 7.62
N ARG A 93 -14.28 -6.22 7.67
CA ARG A 93 -13.48 -6.76 6.56
C ARG A 93 -13.59 -5.94 5.26
N ALA A 94 -13.91 -4.65 5.39
CA ALA A 94 -13.99 -3.73 4.28
C ALA A 94 -12.71 -2.92 4.13
N ILE A 95 -12.29 -2.69 2.88
CA ILE A 95 -11.21 -1.76 2.54
C ILE A 95 -11.75 -0.34 2.73
N VAL A 96 -11.11 0.45 3.58
CA VAL A 96 -11.52 1.82 3.93
C VAL A 96 -10.51 2.88 3.46
N GLY A 97 -9.37 2.46 2.95
CA GLY A 97 -8.31 3.34 2.47
C GLY A 97 -7.11 2.58 1.94
N SER A 98 -6.10 3.32 1.58
CA SER A 98 -4.81 2.76 1.13
C SER A 98 -3.67 3.68 1.51
N LEU A 99 -2.46 3.12 1.55
CA LEU A 99 -1.23 3.86 1.71
C LEU A 99 -0.12 3.21 0.89
N SER A 100 0.89 4.00 0.52
CA SER A 100 2.01 3.54 -0.29
C SER A 100 3.23 4.44 -0.07
N PHE A 101 4.41 3.86 0.07
CA PHE A 101 5.61 4.65 -0.17
C PHE A 101 5.74 5.00 -1.65
N HIS A 102 6.45 6.08 -1.97
CA HIS A 102 6.66 6.57 -3.33
C HIS A 102 7.76 5.81 -4.07
N GLY A 103 8.61 5.08 -3.35
CA GLY A 103 9.71 4.28 -3.85
C GLY A 103 10.38 3.52 -2.73
N ALA A 104 11.49 2.86 -3.05
CA ALA A 104 12.45 2.37 -2.07
C ALA A 104 13.13 3.54 -1.34
N PRO A 105 13.82 3.30 -0.20
CA PRO A 105 14.62 4.34 0.44
C PRO A 105 15.60 4.97 -0.54
N ASP A 106 15.69 6.30 -0.53
CA ASP A 106 16.68 7.02 -1.32
C ASP A 106 18.12 6.83 -0.80
N GLU A 107 19.09 7.47 -1.43
CA GLU A 107 20.50 7.41 -1.04
C GLU A 107 20.77 7.89 0.40
N ASN A 108 19.85 8.67 0.98
CA ASN A 108 19.91 9.16 2.36
C ASN A 108 19.04 8.33 3.32
N GLY A 109 18.51 7.21 2.86
CA GLY A 109 17.63 6.34 3.64
C GLY A 109 16.24 6.92 3.90
N MET A 110 15.77 7.85 3.06
CA MET A 110 14.47 8.49 3.22
C MET A 110 13.38 7.75 2.47
N LEU A 111 12.26 7.51 3.14
CA LEU A 111 11.01 7.04 2.56
C LEU A 111 9.96 8.14 2.62
N GLU A 112 9.32 8.40 1.51
CA GLU A 112 8.16 9.29 1.42
C GLU A 112 6.88 8.48 1.23
N ILE A 113 5.85 8.80 2.00
CA ILE A 113 4.58 8.08 2.00
C ILE A 113 3.42 8.98 1.61
N GLY A 114 2.45 8.39 0.88
CA GLY A 114 1.12 8.95 0.67
C GLY A 114 0.05 8.01 1.19
N LEU A 115 -1.05 8.55 1.62
CA LEU A 115 -2.20 7.77 2.09
C LEU A 115 -3.52 8.47 1.74
N GLY A 116 -4.58 7.67 1.68
CA GLY A 116 -5.94 8.13 1.53
C GLY A 116 -6.90 7.26 2.32
N VAL A 117 -7.82 7.88 3.02
CA VAL A 117 -8.93 7.22 3.74
C VAL A 117 -10.22 7.68 3.10
N HIS A 118 -11.15 6.78 2.86
CA HIS A 118 -12.48 7.12 2.32
C HIS A 118 -13.23 8.07 3.27
N GLU A 119 -13.98 9.02 2.73
CA GLU A 119 -14.62 10.11 3.46
C GLU A 119 -15.51 9.66 4.62
N ASN A 120 -16.19 8.52 4.50
CA ASN A 120 -17.01 7.95 5.56
C ASN A 120 -16.22 7.59 6.83
N PHE A 121 -14.89 7.55 6.74
CA PHE A 121 -13.99 7.17 7.83
C PHE A 121 -13.06 8.31 8.27
N TRP A 122 -13.28 9.51 7.76
CA TRP A 122 -12.49 10.68 8.16
C TRP A 122 -12.67 11.03 9.64
N ARG A 123 -11.66 11.65 10.22
CA ARG A 123 -11.63 12.15 11.60
C ARG A 123 -11.81 11.07 12.68
N GLN A 124 -11.66 9.80 12.32
CA GLN A 124 -11.75 8.67 13.24
C GLN A 124 -10.38 8.10 13.64
N GLY A 125 -9.28 8.70 13.17
CA GLY A 125 -7.92 8.33 13.51
C GLY A 125 -7.33 7.20 12.66
N PHE A 126 -8.03 6.68 11.66
CA PHE A 126 -7.55 5.56 10.83
C PHE A 126 -6.29 5.90 10.02
N GLY A 127 -6.22 7.12 9.46
CA GLY A 127 -5.02 7.56 8.73
C GLY A 127 -3.78 7.58 9.61
N TYR A 128 -3.88 8.07 10.83
CA TYR A 128 -2.79 8.10 11.80
C TYR A 128 -2.37 6.69 12.23
N GLU A 129 -3.33 5.82 12.51
CA GLU A 129 -3.10 4.44 12.89
C GLU A 129 -2.35 3.67 11.78
N ALA A 130 -2.80 3.82 10.52
CA ALA A 130 -2.17 3.21 9.36
C ALA A 130 -0.75 3.75 9.13
N LEU A 131 -0.57 5.06 9.21
CA LEU A 131 0.73 5.72 9.04
C LEU A 131 1.74 5.22 10.09
N LYS A 132 1.34 5.17 11.35
CA LYS A 132 2.16 4.66 12.44
C LYS A 132 2.55 3.20 12.22
N GLY A 133 1.60 2.34 11.85
CA GLY A 133 1.87 0.93 11.55
C GLY A 133 2.85 0.75 10.41
N MET A 134 2.67 1.51 9.33
CA MET A 134 3.55 1.46 8.16
C MET A 134 4.97 1.95 8.48
N TRP A 135 5.11 3.02 9.25
CA TRP A 135 6.42 3.51 9.66
C TRP A 135 7.15 2.55 10.61
N LEU A 136 6.45 1.94 11.56
CA LEU A 136 7.06 0.93 12.45
C LEU A 136 7.57 -0.27 11.67
N TRP A 137 6.79 -0.76 10.69
CA TRP A 137 7.24 -1.81 9.79
C TRP A 137 8.46 -1.37 8.97
N ALA A 138 8.41 -0.20 8.36
CA ALA A 138 9.50 0.29 7.52
C ALA A 138 10.79 0.55 8.32
N ALA A 139 10.69 1.03 9.55
CA ALA A 139 11.83 1.24 10.44
C ALA A 139 12.61 -0.05 10.76
N SER A 140 11.94 -1.21 10.66
CA SER A 140 12.59 -2.52 10.82
C SER A 140 13.33 -2.99 9.55
N GLN A 141 13.16 -2.29 8.42
CA GLN A 141 13.77 -2.66 7.15
C GLN A 141 15.16 -2.05 6.99
N SER A 142 16.05 -2.78 6.33
CA SER A 142 17.40 -2.30 6.05
C SER A 142 17.39 -1.07 5.15
N GLY A 143 18.26 -0.10 5.44
CA GLY A 143 18.46 1.10 4.63
C GLY A 143 17.47 2.23 4.90
N VAL A 144 16.50 2.06 5.80
CA VAL A 144 15.55 3.11 6.19
C VAL A 144 16.09 3.90 7.38
N LEU A 145 16.22 5.21 7.21
CA LEU A 145 16.73 6.13 8.24
C LEU A 145 15.78 7.28 8.55
N LYS A 146 14.93 7.66 7.61
CA LYS A 146 14.08 8.85 7.71
C LYS A 146 12.75 8.63 7.02
N PHE A 147 11.73 9.34 7.50
CA PHE A 147 10.40 9.37 6.90
C PHE A 147 10.03 10.79 6.49
N ARG A 148 9.31 10.88 5.37
CA ARG A 148 8.68 12.11 4.90
C ARG A 148 7.20 11.86 4.64
N TYR A 149 6.38 12.78 5.10
CA TYR A 149 4.97 12.86 4.75
C TYR A 149 4.68 14.27 4.26
N THR A 150 4.50 14.41 2.95
CA THR A 150 4.23 15.69 2.30
C THR A 150 2.73 15.82 2.07
N VAL A 151 2.16 16.94 2.47
CA VAL A 151 0.73 17.22 2.36
C VAL A 151 0.48 18.57 1.71
N ASP A 152 -0.64 18.69 0.99
CA ASP A 152 -1.14 19.97 0.53
C ASP A 152 -1.61 20.77 1.77
N PRO A 153 -1.12 22.02 1.95
CA PRO A 153 -1.53 22.85 3.08
C PRO A 153 -3.02 23.17 3.13
N ASN A 154 -3.74 23.01 2.01
CA ASN A 154 -5.19 23.15 1.95
C ASN A 154 -5.95 21.85 2.29
N ASN A 155 -5.25 20.76 2.55
CA ASN A 155 -5.84 19.50 2.97
C ASN A 155 -5.82 19.38 4.49
N ASP A 156 -6.84 19.95 5.14
CA ASP A 156 -6.96 20.01 6.61
C ASP A 156 -6.86 18.62 7.28
N ALA A 157 -7.38 17.58 6.64
CA ALA A 157 -7.33 16.23 7.17
C ALA A 157 -5.89 15.70 7.24
N SER A 158 -5.11 15.92 6.18
CA SER A 158 -3.71 15.52 6.11
C SER A 158 -2.81 16.40 6.98
N VAL A 159 -3.07 17.71 7.04
CA VAL A 159 -2.39 18.64 7.95
C VAL A 159 -2.62 18.23 9.40
N GLY A 160 -3.85 17.85 9.76
CA GLY A 160 -4.18 17.37 11.09
C GLY A 160 -3.45 16.08 11.51
N LEU A 161 -2.99 15.27 10.56
CA LEU A 161 -2.15 14.08 10.82
C LEU A 161 -0.73 14.47 11.25
N ILE A 162 -0.16 15.55 10.70
CA ILE A 162 1.20 16.00 11.02
C ILE A 162 1.30 16.50 12.46
N HIS A 163 0.20 17.03 13.02
CA HIS A 163 0.16 17.63 14.36
C HIS A 163 -0.21 16.64 15.48
N LYS A 164 -0.33 15.34 15.18
CA LYS A 164 -0.55 14.26 16.17
C LYS A 164 0.73 13.56 16.56
#